data_8eb2c88463859f8dae7fac9c326d9c84
#
_entry.id   8eb2c88463859f8dae7fac9c326d9c84
#
_cell.length_a   1.000
_cell.length_b   1.000
_cell.length_c   1.000
_cell.angle_alpha   90.00
_cell.angle_beta   90.00
_cell.angle_gamma   90.00
#
_symmetry.space_group_name_H-M   'P 1'
#
loop_
_entity.id
_entity.type
_entity.pdbx_description
1 polymer ?
#
loop_
_entity_poly.entity_id
_entity_poly.type
_entity_poly.pdbx_seq_one_letter_code
_entity_poly.pdbx_strand_id
1 'polypeptide(L)'
;VERMVARLAPAMGEGPHLALVNNLGGTTPLEMAVLTEALARSAIGPRIARIVGPAAMMTSLDMRGVSITVLPLDPATAAALAAPAALAAWPGMRAFAPARVL
;
A
#
# COMPACT_ATOMS: atom_id res chain seq x y z
N VAL A 1 1.07 -8.96 -8.96
CA VAL A 1 0.82 -8.87 -7.51
C VAL A 1 1.19 -10.16 -6.79
N GLU A 2 0.85 -11.30 -7.33
CA GLU A 2 1.13 -12.58 -6.68
C GLU A 2 2.61 -12.79 -6.37
N ARG A 3 3.50 -12.41 -7.29
CA ARG A 3 4.94 -12.52 -7.06
C ARG A 3 5.43 -11.60 -5.96
N MET A 4 4.88 -10.38 -5.91
CA MET A 4 5.20 -9.42 -4.86
C MET A 4 4.74 -9.94 -3.51
N VAL A 5 3.51 -10.44 -3.45
CA VAL A 5 2.95 -11.04 -2.24
C VAL A 5 3.77 -12.24 -1.77
N ALA A 6 4.17 -13.10 -2.68
CA ALA A 6 5.00 -14.27 -2.35
C ALA A 6 6.34 -13.88 -1.74
N ARG A 7 6.90 -12.74 -2.14
CA ARG A 7 8.15 -12.23 -1.55
C ARG A 7 7.94 -11.52 -0.23
N LEU A 8 6.82 -10.81 -0.08
CA LEU A 8 6.54 -10.03 1.12
C LEU A 8 6.07 -10.89 2.29
N ALA A 9 5.21 -11.86 2.02
CA ALA A 9 4.56 -12.64 3.06
C ALA A 9 5.54 -13.29 4.05
N PRO A 10 6.65 -13.93 3.62
CA PRO A 10 7.60 -14.54 4.56
C PRO A 10 8.31 -13.53 5.45
N ALA A 11 8.48 -12.30 4.98
CA ALA A 11 9.15 -11.24 5.72
C ALA A 11 8.23 -10.49 6.69
N MET A 12 6.92 -10.64 6.52
CA MET A 12 5.94 -10.01 7.41
C MET A 12 5.81 -10.80 8.69
N GLY A 13 5.97 -10.11 9.82
CA GLY A 13 5.69 -10.70 11.12
C GLY A 13 4.20 -10.80 11.38
N GLU A 14 3.84 -11.21 12.59
CA GLU A 14 2.46 -11.23 13.05
C GLU A 14 1.94 -9.81 13.32
N GLY A 15 0.64 -9.69 13.43
CA GLY A 15 -0.01 -8.44 13.75
C GLY A 15 -0.36 -7.60 12.53
N PRO A 16 -0.95 -6.42 12.75
CA PRO A 16 -1.38 -5.54 11.67
C PRO A 16 -0.19 -4.89 10.96
N HIS A 17 -0.36 -4.65 9.67
CA HIS A 17 0.66 -4.00 8.83
C HIS A 17 0.06 -2.82 8.09
N LEU A 18 0.93 -1.90 7.69
CA LEU A 18 0.62 -0.82 6.77
C LEU A 18 1.23 -1.15 5.42
N ALA A 19 0.49 -0.90 4.35
CA ALA A 19 1.02 -0.97 2.99
C ALA A 19 1.11 0.43 2.40
N LEU A 20 2.26 0.73 1.80
CA LEU A 20 2.46 1.94 1.02
C LEU A 20 2.51 1.52 -0.44
N VAL A 21 1.56 1.99 -1.23
CA VAL A 21 1.42 1.65 -2.63
C VAL A 21 1.79 2.86 -3.47
N ASN A 22 2.91 2.76 -4.17
CA ASN A 22 3.50 3.86 -4.90
C ASN A 22 3.46 3.59 -6.41
N ASN A 23 2.93 4.56 -7.15
CA ASN A 23 2.98 4.60 -8.61
C ASN A 23 4.31 5.21 -9.03
N LEU A 24 5.10 4.49 -9.82
CA LEU A 24 6.40 4.98 -10.29
C LEU A 24 6.29 6.07 -11.37
N GLY A 25 5.07 6.43 -11.77
CA GLY A 25 4.79 7.60 -12.59
C GLY A 25 4.05 7.31 -13.89
N GLY A 26 4.33 6.18 -14.52
CA GLY A 26 3.75 5.83 -15.82
C GLY A 26 2.54 4.91 -15.77
N THR A 27 2.11 4.50 -14.58
CA THR A 27 0.96 3.61 -14.42
C THR A 27 -0.31 4.44 -14.30
N THR A 28 -1.37 4.04 -15.00
CA THR A 28 -2.62 4.81 -14.96
C THR A 28 -3.34 4.65 -13.62
N PRO A 29 -4.20 5.63 -13.24
CA PRO A 29 -5.01 5.49 -12.03
C PRO A 29 -5.87 4.24 -12.02
N LEU A 30 -6.42 3.83 -13.16
CA LEU A 30 -7.21 2.61 -13.26
C LEU A 30 -6.36 1.37 -12.97
N GLU A 31 -5.16 1.31 -13.55
CA GLU A 31 -4.23 0.21 -13.29
C GLU A 31 -3.85 0.14 -11.81
N MET A 32 -3.63 1.30 -11.18
CA MET A 32 -3.33 1.36 -9.75
C MET A 32 -4.51 0.89 -8.90
N ALA A 33 -5.74 1.23 -9.30
CA ALA A 33 -6.94 0.76 -8.60
C ALA A 33 -7.10 -0.76 -8.69
N VAL A 34 -6.86 -1.33 -9.87
CA VAL A 34 -6.91 -2.78 -10.08
C VAL A 34 -5.86 -3.49 -9.24
N LEU A 35 -4.65 -2.94 -9.21
CA LEU A 35 -3.55 -3.50 -8.42
C LEU A 35 -3.84 -3.45 -6.93
N THR A 36 -4.39 -2.35 -6.44
CA THR A 36 -4.75 -2.19 -5.03
C THR A 36 -5.85 -3.19 -4.64
N GLU A 37 -6.82 -3.40 -5.51
CA GLU A 37 -7.85 -4.41 -5.32
C GLU A 37 -7.27 -5.82 -5.28
N ALA A 38 -6.32 -6.11 -6.17
CA ALA A 38 -5.64 -7.41 -6.17
C ALA A 38 -4.85 -7.62 -4.88
N LEU A 39 -4.22 -6.56 -4.36
CA LEU A 39 -3.52 -6.62 -3.08
C LEU A 39 -4.49 -6.93 -1.94
N ALA A 40 -5.65 -6.29 -1.93
CA ALA A 40 -6.68 -6.53 -0.91
C ALA A 40 -7.17 -7.97 -0.91
N ARG A 41 -7.26 -8.58 -2.08
CA ARG A 41 -7.70 -9.97 -2.25
C ARG A 41 -6.60 -11.00 -2.06
N SER A 42 -5.36 -10.56 -1.97
CA SER A 42 -4.20 -11.45 -1.83
C SER A 42 -4.14 -12.09 -0.45
N ALA A 43 -3.22 -13.06 -0.30
CA ALA A 43 -3.00 -13.74 0.97
C ALA A 43 -2.58 -12.78 2.10
N ILE A 44 -1.95 -11.65 1.79
CA ILE A 44 -1.56 -10.66 2.80
C ILE A 44 -2.60 -9.56 3.03
N GLY A 45 -3.63 -9.48 2.20
CA GLY A 45 -4.68 -8.47 2.31
C GLY A 45 -5.27 -8.36 3.71
N PRO A 46 -5.71 -9.47 4.34
CA PRO A 46 -6.26 -9.43 5.70
C PRO A 46 -5.27 -8.96 6.76
N ARG A 47 -3.99 -8.98 6.48
CA ARG A 47 -2.93 -8.55 7.40
C ARG A 47 -2.62 -7.05 7.29
N ILE A 48 -3.17 -6.39 6.29
CA ILE A 48 -2.98 -4.96 6.05
C ILE A 48 -4.15 -4.21 6.66
N ALA A 49 -3.88 -3.41 7.70
CA ALA A 49 -4.90 -2.65 8.40
C ALA A 49 -5.02 -1.22 7.87
N ARG A 50 -3.95 -0.66 7.33
CA ARG A 50 -3.89 0.72 6.84
C ARG A 50 -3.16 0.77 5.51
N ILE A 51 -3.48 1.75 4.72
CA ILE A 51 -2.84 1.98 3.42
C ILE A 51 -2.47 3.44 3.25
N VAL A 52 -1.33 3.68 2.62
CA VAL A 52 -0.94 4.98 2.08
C VAL A 52 -0.89 4.83 0.57
N GLY A 53 -1.63 5.65 -0.14
CA GLY A 53 -1.79 5.54 -1.58
C GLY A 53 -3.02 4.73 -1.98
N PRO A 54 -3.12 4.32 -3.25
CA PRO A 54 -2.10 4.48 -4.29
C PRO A 54 -1.91 5.94 -4.73
N ALA A 55 -0.68 6.34 -4.93
CA ALA A 55 -0.32 7.67 -5.41
C ALA A 55 1.10 7.67 -5.96
N ALA A 56 1.42 8.65 -6.79
CA ALA A 56 2.78 8.85 -7.29
C ALA A 56 3.58 9.64 -6.26
N MET A 57 4.16 8.96 -5.29
CA MET A 57 4.94 9.57 -4.22
C MET A 57 6.42 9.65 -4.57
N MET A 58 6.95 8.59 -5.17
CA MET A 58 8.31 8.54 -5.68
C MET A 58 8.25 8.03 -7.12
N THR A 59 8.71 8.84 -8.07
CA THR A 59 8.59 8.53 -9.50
C THR A 59 9.95 8.33 -10.15
N SER A 60 9.97 7.64 -11.28
CA SER A 60 11.17 7.40 -12.09
C SER A 60 10.81 7.52 -13.56
N LEU A 61 11.12 8.67 -14.17
CA LEU A 61 11.01 8.99 -15.61
C LEU A 61 10.03 8.11 -16.39
N ASP A 62 8.74 8.32 -16.17
CA ASP A 62 7.65 7.60 -16.85
C ASP A 62 7.70 6.07 -16.72
N MET A 63 8.37 5.56 -15.72
CA MET A 63 8.41 4.12 -15.52
C MET A 63 7.00 3.58 -15.23
N ARG A 64 6.58 2.62 -16.05
CA ARG A 64 5.34 1.89 -15.80
C ARG A 64 5.61 0.81 -14.77
N GLY A 65 5.32 1.15 -13.53
CA GLY A 65 5.58 0.24 -12.45
C GLY A 65 4.96 0.71 -11.15
N VAL A 66 5.07 -0.14 -10.17
CA VAL A 66 4.53 0.09 -8.84
C VAL A 66 5.49 -0.48 -7.81
N SER A 67 5.58 0.17 -6.67
CA SER A 67 6.24 -0.39 -5.51
C SER A 67 5.23 -0.57 -4.38
N ILE A 68 5.37 -1.66 -3.64
CA ILE A 68 4.57 -1.94 -2.46
C ILE A 68 5.53 -2.13 -1.30
N THR A 69 5.40 -1.28 -0.30
CA THR A 69 6.18 -1.37 0.93
C THR A 69 5.23 -1.74 2.06
N VAL A 70 5.59 -2.74 2.86
CA VAL A 70 4.82 -3.11 4.04
C VAL A 70 5.67 -2.95 5.27
N LEU A 71 5.06 -2.45 6.35
CA LEU A 71 5.75 -2.32 7.63
C LEU A 71 4.79 -2.68 8.77
N PRO A 72 5.35 -3.19 9.88
CA PRO A 72 4.54 -3.46 11.07
C PRO A 72 3.90 -2.17 11.58
N LEU A 73 2.63 -2.25 11.96
CA LEU A 73 1.88 -1.09 12.40
C LEU A 73 1.68 -1.17 13.92
N ASP A 74 2.61 -0.58 14.66
CA ASP A 74 2.46 -0.41 16.10
C ASP A 74 1.75 0.92 16.42
N PRO A 75 1.29 1.13 17.68
CA PRO A 75 0.58 2.37 18.02
C PRO A 75 1.37 3.66 17.77
N ALA A 76 2.67 3.65 18.00
CA ALA A 76 3.51 4.83 17.79
C ALA A 76 3.64 5.13 16.29
N THR A 77 3.88 4.11 15.47
CA THR A 77 3.96 4.25 14.02
C THR A 77 2.62 4.71 13.44
N ALA A 78 1.51 4.13 13.90
CA ALA A 78 0.18 4.54 13.46
C ALA A 78 -0.10 6.00 13.79
N ALA A 79 0.25 6.45 14.98
CA ALA A 79 0.06 7.85 15.38
C ALA A 79 0.91 8.80 14.56
N ALA A 80 2.17 8.45 14.30
CA ALA A 80 3.06 9.26 13.50
C ALA A 80 2.59 9.41 12.05
N LEU A 81 2.10 8.32 11.45
CA LEU A 81 1.63 8.32 10.07
C LEU A 81 0.26 8.97 9.91
N ALA A 82 -0.55 8.99 10.95
CA ALA A 82 -1.84 9.67 10.94
C ALA A 82 -1.71 11.17 11.15
N ALA A 83 -0.55 11.66 11.61
CA ALA A 83 -0.32 13.09 11.82
C ALA A 83 -0.41 13.84 10.50
N PRO A 84 -0.97 15.07 10.50
CA PRO A 84 -1.06 15.87 9.28
C PRO A 84 0.33 16.13 8.68
N ALA A 85 0.44 16.00 7.37
CA ALA A 85 1.65 16.30 6.62
C ALA A 85 1.32 17.27 5.48
N ALA A 86 2.04 18.38 5.41
CA ALA A 86 1.80 19.42 4.42
C ALA A 86 2.58 19.18 3.12
N LEU A 87 2.69 17.93 2.68
CA LEU A 87 3.39 17.56 1.46
C LEU A 87 2.38 17.24 0.37
N ALA A 88 2.53 17.89 -0.80
CA ALA A 88 1.59 17.74 -1.90
C ALA A 88 1.47 16.30 -2.39
N ALA A 89 2.56 15.52 -2.37
CA ALA A 89 2.55 14.15 -2.85
C ALA A 89 2.13 13.12 -1.78
N TRP A 90 1.94 13.54 -0.53
CA TRP A 90 1.58 12.63 0.55
C TRP A 90 0.06 12.50 0.68
N PRO A 91 -0.53 11.34 0.34
CA PRO A 91 -1.99 11.19 0.32
C PRO A 91 -2.61 10.95 1.70
N GLY A 92 -1.78 10.73 2.74
CA GLY A 92 -2.26 10.35 4.05
C GLY A 92 -2.54 8.85 4.19
N MET A 93 -2.67 8.41 5.43
CA MET A 93 -2.96 7.03 5.79
C MET A 93 -4.46 6.85 5.97
N ARG A 94 -5.02 5.76 5.46
CA ARG A 94 -6.43 5.42 5.62
C ARG A 94 -6.61 3.95 5.98
N ALA A 95 -7.77 3.62 6.51
CA ALA A 95 -8.12 2.24 6.77
C ALA A 95 -8.19 1.45 5.46
N PHE A 96 -7.70 0.22 5.49
CA PHE A 96 -7.72 -0.69 4.35
C PHE A 96 -8.56 -1.91 4.72
N ALA A 97 -9.63 -2.12 3.97
CA ALA A 97 -10.47 -3.29 4.14
C ALA A 97 -10.23 -4.24 2.95
N PRO A 98 -10.00 -5.54 3.20
CA PRO A 98 -9.94 -6.49 2.11
C PRO A 98 -11.24 -6.46 1.30
N ALA A 99 -11.13 -6.69 0.00
CA ALA A 99 -12.30 -6.76 -0.86
C ALA A 99 -13.23 -7.87 -0.39
N ARG A 100 -14.51 -7.55 -0.30
CA ARG A 100 -15.54 -8.51 0.04
C ARG A 100 -16.26 -8.93 -1.20
N VAL A 101 -16.49 -10.22 -1.34
CA VAL A 101 -17.37 -10.75 -2.35
C VAL A 101 -18.78 -10.59 -1.81
N LEU A 102 -19.54 -9.80 -2.50
CA LEU A 102 -20.95 -9.61 -2.18
C LEU A 102 -21.80 -10.59 -2.97
#